data_21ebdf8819412b7f40c6578b04ce86eb
#
_entry.id   21ebdf8819412b7f40c6578b04ce86eb
#
_cell.length_a   1.000
_cell.length_b   1.000
_cell.length_c   1.000
_cell.angle_alpha   90.00
_cell.angle_beta   90.00
_cell.angle_gamma   90.00
#
_symmetry.space_group_name_H-M   'P 1'
#
loop_
_entity.id
_entity.type
_entity.pdbx_description
1 polymer ?
#
loop_
_entity_poly.entity_id
_entity_poly.type
_entity_poly.pdbx_seq_one_letter_code
_entity_poly.pdbx_strand_id
1 'polypeptide(L)'
;MPQTSGTMDIAAAARAARAEYERTVTPDVTLDDIRAAAERISPYVHRTPIMESAALSAVTNTRLGLKAEHLQRTGAFKARGALNAIFKLTPEQRDRGVVTLSAGNHGAGLAYAAQIAGVRCVVFMPEHAVPTKVAAVRGYGAEACFAPSMETVFAAMDEYREQHGMHYVHPFGDPDVIAGQGTAGLEIIEDAPDVETIAVCVGGGGLLAGIAVAAKSMKPSVRVVGVEPEGAPVVTRSLVAGYPVTIEKITTVADGLSAPFADPTSQRLIERYVDDVVLVTDDEIISALRMILERTKQMVEPAGAAAVSAFMTGKAGAQEGSRTVATLSGGNVDFEKLKRIL
;
A
#
# COMPACT_ATOMS: atom_id res chain seq x y z
N MET A 1 -22.04 -44.65 -18.44
CA MET A 1 -22.06 -43.76 -17.28
C MET A 1 -21.80 -42.35 -17.78
N PRO A 2 -22.73 -41.40 -17.65
CA PRO A 2 -22.47 -40.05 -18.09
C PRO A 2 -21.55 -39.36 -17.04
N GLN A 3 -20.41 -38.84 -17.51
CA GLN A 3 -19.60 -37.90 -16.77
C GLN A 3 -20.37 -36.59 -16.65
N THR A 4 -20.88 -36.28 -15.48
CA THR A 4 -21.39 -34.95 -15.16
C THR A 4 -20.16 -34.05 -14.99
N SER A 5 -19.77 -33.33 -16.05
CA SER A 5 -18.92 -32.17 -15.96
C SER A 5 -19.69 -31.11 -15.17
N GLY A 6 -19.37 -31.00 -13.88
CA GLY A 6 -19.88 -29.95 -13.04
C GLY A 6 -19.35 -28.61 -13.53
N THR A 7 -20.08 -27.95 -14.43
CA THR A 7 -19.90 -26.51 -14.68
C THR A 7 -20.22 -25.80 -13.38
N MET A 8 -19.19 -25.32 -12.69
CA MET A 8 -19.35 -24.51 -11.50
C MET A 8 -20.22 -23.29 -11.86
N ASP A 9 -21.37 -23.14 -11.22
CA ASP A 9 -22.23 -21.96 -11.43
C ASP A 9 -21.49 -20.73 -10.88
N ILE A 10 -20.77 -20.03 -11.77
CA ILE A 10 -19.98 -18.84 -11.46
C ILE A 10 -20.84 -17.77 -10.78
N ALA A 11 -22.12 -17.64 -11.18
CA ALA A 11 -23.02 -16.69 -10.58
C ALA A 11 -23.42 -17.09 -9.13
N ALA A 12 -23.57 -18.38 -8.87
CA ALA A 12 -23.82 -18.87 -7.51
C ALA A 12 -22.58 -18.69 -6.60
N ALA A 13 -21.37 -18.95 -7.11
CA ALA A 13 -20.13 -18.73 -6.39
C ALA A 13 -19.94 -17.23 -6.05
N ALA A 14 -20.18 -16.33 -7.00
CA ALA A 14 -20.12 -14.88 -6.78
C ALA A 14 -21.14 -14.41 -5.72
N ARG A 15 -22.38 -14.91 -5.77
CA ARG A 15 -23.41 -14.61 -4.75
C ARG A 15 -22.99 -15.09 -3.36
N ALA A 16 -22.40 -16.28 -3.26
CA ALA A 16 -21.92 -16.83 -2.01
C ALA A 16 -20.76 -16.00 -1.43
N ALA A 17 -19.79 -15.64 -2.24
CA ALA A 17 -18.65 -14.81 -1.84
C ALA A 17 -19.10 -13.42 -1.35
N ARG A 18 -20.03 -12.79 -2.07
CA ARG A 18 -20.62 -11.53 -1.64
C ARG A 18 -21.36 -11.64 -0.32
N ALA A 19 -22.19 -12.67 -0.13
CA ALA A 19 -22.94 -12.91 1.10
C ALA A 19 -22.00 -13.22 2.28
N GLU A 20 -20.86 -13.87 2.04
CA GLU A 20 -19.81 -14.07 3.04
C GLU A 20 -19.15 -12.75 3.43
N TYR A 21 -18.74 -11.93 2.45
CA TYR A 21 -18.18 -10.61 2.69
C TYR A 21 -19.12 -9.71 3.48
N GLU A 22 -20.42 -9.67 3.13
CA GLU A 22 -21.44 -8.91 3.86
C GLU A 22 -21.59 -9.34 5.33
N ARG A 23 -21.38 -10.64 5.62
CA ARG A 23 -21.42 -11.16 7.00
C ARG A 23 -20.09 -11.00 7.76
N THR A 24 -18.99 -10.84 7.04
CA THR A 24 -17.67 -10.70 7.68
C THR A 24 -17.61 -9.40 8.47
N VAL A 25 -17.43 -9.49 9.77
CA VAL A 25 -17.17 -8.34 10.63
C VAL A 25 -15.68 -8.02 10.53
N THR A 26 -15.37 -6.87 9.96
CA THR A 26 -13.99 -6.35 9.92
C THR A 26 -13.83 -5.28 11.01
N PRO A 27 -12.67 -5.20 11.66
CA PRO A 27 -12.39 -4.09 12.57
C PRO A 27 -12.49 -2.76 11.82
N ASP A 28 -13.16 -1.78 12.40
CA ASP A 28 -13.16 -0.41 11.88
C ASP A 28 -11.83 0.27 12.23
N VAL A 29 -11.41 1.23 11.42
CA VAL A 29 -10.27 2.09 11.70
C VAL A 29 -10.78 3.51 11.71
N THR A 30 -10.60 4.18 12.86
CA THR A 30 -11.14 5.51 13.11
C THR A 30 -10.04 6.58 13.05
N LEU A 31 -10.44 7.85 13.00
CA LEU A 31 -9.51 8.97 13.13
C LEU A 31 -8.75 8.92 14.46
N ASP A 32 -9.38 8.49 15.53
CA ASP A 32 -8.73 8.41 16.86
C ASP A 32 -7.68 7.29 16.88
N ASP A 33 -7.91 6.16 16.22
CA ASP A 33 -6.89 5.12 16.05
C ASP A 33 -5.68 5.65 15.28
N ILE A 34 -5.91 6.45 14.23
CA ILE A 34 -4.84 7.06 13.43
C ILE A 34 -4.07 8.12 14.24
N ARG A 35 -4.74 8.93 15.04
CA ARG A 35 -4.09 9.89 15.95
C ARG A 35 -3.25 9.19 17.00
N ALA A 36 -3.79 8.15 17.63
CA ALA A 36 -3.05 7.35 18.58
C ALA A 36 -1.84 6.64 17.93
N ALA A 37 -1.97 6.22 16.67
CA ALA A 37 -0.86 5.71 15.87
C ALA A 37 0.20 6.79 15.64
N ALA A 38 -0.21 8.02 15.25
CA ALA A 38 0.71 9.14 15.03
C ALA A 38 1.53 9.48 16.28
N GLU A 39 0.90 9.56 17.45
CA GLU A 39 1.59 9.77 18.72
C GLU A 39 2.61 8.65 19.00
N ARG A 40 2.19 7.40 18.82
CA ARG A 40 3.00 6.20 19.09
C ARG A 40 4.24 6.10 18.23
N ILE A 41 4.12 6.38 16.92
CA ILE A 41 5.21 6.18 15.96
C ILE A 41 6.06 7.43 15.72
N SER A 42 5.63 8.61 16.16
CA SER A 42 6.31 9.90 15.88
C SER A 42 7.82 9.93 16.19
N PRO A 43 8.36 9.26 17.23
CA PRO A 43 9.79 9.24 17.46
C PRO A 43 10.61 8.42 16.46
N TYR A 44 9.94 7.57 15.68
CA TYR A 44 10.58 6.53 14.85
C TYR A 44 10.37 6.72 13.35
N VAL A 45 9.52 7.67 12.95
CA VAL A 45 9.25 8.00 11.56
C VAL A 45 9.64 9.44 11.25
N HIS A 46 9.79 9.74 9.96
CA HIS A 46 9.90 11.12 9.51
C HIS A 46 8.49 11.70 9.28
N ARG A 47 8.25 12.93 9.74
CA ARG A 47 7.17 13.74 9.17
C ARG A 47 7.64 14.15 7.78
N THR A 48 7.17 13.46 6.75
CA THR A 48 7.62 13.68 5.38
C THR A 48 7.03 14.97 4.82
N PRO A 49 7.79 15.76 4.05
CA PRO A 49 7.28 17.03 3.51
C PRO A 49 6.26 16.81 2.37
N ILE A 50 5.44 17.83 2.13
CA ILE A 50 4.77 18.04 0.84
C ILE A 50 5.68 18.92 0.00
N MET A 51 6.27 18.34 -1.05
CA MET A 51 7.19 19.02 -1.94
C MET A 51 6.42 19.63 -3.12
N GLU A 52 6.69 20.88 -3.45
CA GLU A 52 6.07 21.54 -4.59
C GLU A 52 6.97 21.48 -5.83
N SER A 53 6.35 21.43 -7.00
CA SER A 53 7.05 21.47 -8.28
C SER A 53 6.28 22.31 -9.28
N ALA A 54 6.82 23.47 -9.63
CA ALA A 54 6.22 24.35 -10.64
C ALA A 54 6.09 23.64 -11.99
N ALA A 55 7.05 22.80 -12.37
CA ALA A 55 7.01 22.06 -13.62
C ALA A 55 5.88 21.02 -13.66
N LEU A 56 5.69 20.26 -12.57
CA LEU A 56 4.57 19.30 -12.48
C LEU A 56 3.23 20.04 -12.36
N SER A 57 3.15 21.11 -11.59
CA SER A 57 1.93 21.93 -11.48
C SER A 57 1.50 22.48 -12.84
N ALA A 58 2.44 22.91 -13.68
CA ALA A 58 2.13 23.39 -15.03
C ALA A 58 1.59 22.27 -15.94
N VAL A 59 2.15 21.06 -15.85
CA VAL A 59 1.68 19.92 -16.67
C VAL A 59 0.31 19.42 -16.23
N THR A 60 0.02 19.48 -14.93
CA THR A 60 -1.26 19.00 -14.37
C THR A 60 -2.34 20.09 -14.33
N ASN A 61 -2.03 21.33 -14.67
CA ASN A 61 -2.89 22.50 -14.48
C ASN A 61 -3.46 22.63 -13.07
N THR A 62 -2.69 22.20 -12.03
CA THR A 62 -3.08 22.26 -10.63
C THR A 62 -1.93 22.78 -9.77
N ARG A 63 -2.18 23.12 -8.52
CA ARG A 63 -1.11 23.39 -7.54
C ARG A 63 -0.72 22.05 -6.90
N LEU A 64 0.11 21.26 -7.61
CA LEU A 64 0.46 19.90 -7.21
C LEU A 64 1.54 19.88 -6.13
N GLY A 65 1.20 19.30 -4.97
CA GLY A 65 2.12 18.90 -3.92
C GLY A 65 2.41 17.40 -3.97
N LEU A 66 3.61 17.00 -3.61
CA LEU A 66 4.09 15.63 -3.59
C LEU A 66 4.34 15.22 -2.15
N LYS A 67 3.49 14.36 -1.56
CA LYS A 67 3.72 13.78 -0.23
C LYS A 67 4.85 12.77 -0.30
N ALA A 68 6.01 13.12 0.24
CA ALA A 68 7.31 12.50 -0.02
C ALA A 68 7.57 11.25 0.82
N GLU A 69 6.70 10.22 0.78
CA GLU A 69 6.86 8.98 1.53
C GLU A 69 8.07 8.13 1.07
N HIS A 70 8.65 8.39 -0.08
CA HIS A 70 9.94 7.82 -0.50
C HIS A 70 11.12 8.30 0.36
N LEU A 71 10.97 9.40 1.10
CA LEU A 71 11.94 9.89 2.09
C LEU A 71 11.69 9.34 3.51
N GLN A 72 10.69 8.48 3.70
CA GLN A 72 10.40 7.85 4.96
C GLN A 72 11.51 6.85 5.36
N ARG A 73 11.60 6.50 6.64
CA ARG A 73 12.41 5.37 7.09
C ARG A 73 12.17 4.16 6.21
N THR A 74 13.20 3.40 5.92
CA THR A 74 13.17 2.27 4.96
C THR A 74 12.85 2.64 3.50
N GLY A 75 12.82 3.92 3.15
CA GLY A 75 12.57 4.40 1.78
C GLY A 75 11.12 4.24 1.29
N ALA A 76 10.15 4.01 2.18
CA ALA A 76 8.73 3.88 1.82
C ALA A 76 7.81 4.07 3.03
N PHE A 77 6.54 4.41 2.77
CA PHE A 77 5.49 4.61 3.77
C PHE A 77 5.28 3.42 4.73
N LYS A 78 5.71 2.22 4.34
CA LYS A 78 5.44 0.96 5.06
C LYS A 78 5.96 0.96 6.50
N ALA A 79 7.00 1.73 6.81
CA ALA A 79 7.50 1.88 8.17
C ALA A 79 6.44 2.39 9.16
N ARG A 80 5.50 3.25 8.72
CA ARG A 80 4.44 3.81 9.56
C ARG A 80 3.53 2.72 10.14
N GLY A 81 2.93 1.92 9.25
CA GLY A 81 2.02 0.84 9.65
C GLY A 81 2.74 -0.29 10.39
N ALA A 82 3.93 -0.64 9.95
CA ALA A 82 4.74 -1.68 10.59
C ALA A 82 5.07 -1.32 12.05
N LEU A 83 5.52 -0.09 12.30
CA LEU A 83 5.80 0.39 13.67
C LEU A 83 4.54 0.38 14.53
N ASN A 84 3.41 0.88 14.01
CA ASN A 84 2.17 0.90 14.77
C ASN A 84 1.72 -0.51 15.16
N ALA A 85 1.74 -1.46 14.22
CA ALA A 85 1.38 -2.86 14.49
C ALA A 85 2.33 -3.50 15.52
N ILE A 86 3.65 -3.31 15.38
CA ILE A 86 4.65 -3.86 16.31
C ILE A 86 4.49 -3.30 17.72
N PHE A 87 4.24 -2.01 17.88
CA PHE A 87 4.10 -1.41 19.21
C PHE A 87 2.76 -1.77 19.89
N LYS A 88 1.77 -2.27 19.16
CA LYS A 88 0.50 -2.76 19.72
C LYS A 88 0.49 -4.26 20.05
N LEU A 89 1.56 -4.98 19.74
CA LEU A 89 1.65 -6.39 20.11
C LEU A 89 1.51 -6.60 21.62
N THR A 90 0.78 -7.64 22.02
CA THR A 90 0.74 -8.10 23.41
C THR A 90 2.12 -8.63 23.84
N PRO A 91 2.40 -8.71 25.16
CA PRO A 91 3.65 -9.34 25.64
C PRO A 91 3.87 -10.73 25.04
N GLU A 92 2.84 -11.56 24.97
CA GLU A 92 2.91 -12.93 24.44
C GLU A 92 3.21 -12.96 22.93
N GLN A 93 2.67 -12.00 22.16
CA GLN A 93 2.97 -11.85 20.74
C GLN A 93 4.42 -11.38 20.52
N ARG A 94 4.90 -10.46 21.37
CA ARG A 94 6.29 -9.99 21.33
C ARG A 94 7.29 -11.11 21.58
N ASP A 95 7.01 -11.95 22.58
CA ASP A 95 7.88 -13.08 22.96
C ASP A 95 7.95 -14.11 21.83
N ARG A 96 6.85 -14.39 21.13
CA ARG A 96 6.80 -15.33 20.00
C ARG A 96 7.39 -14.73 18.73
N GLY A 97 7.34 -13.41 18.57
CA GLY A 97 7.80 -12.70 17.39
C GLY A 97 6.73 -12.57 16.30
N VAL A 98 7.14 -11.93 15.21
CA VAL A 98 6.27 -11.63 14.06
C VAL A 98 6.75 -12.28 12.78
N VAL A 99 5.79 -12.61 11.91
CA VAL A 99 6.06 -13.15 10.59
C VAL A 99 5.25 -12.38 9.54
N THR A 100 5.80 -12.25 8.34
CA THR A 100 5.08 -11.71 7.18
C THR A 100 5.57 -12.33 5.87
N LEU A 101 4.78 -12.15 4.83
CA LEU A 101 5.14 -12.47 3.45
C LEU A 101 5.33 -11.15 2.69
N SER A 102 6.56 -10.87 2.25
CA SER A 102 6.83 -9.69 1.44
C SER A 102 8.21 -9.70 0.81
N ALA A 103 8.27 -9.64 -0.51
CA ALA A 103 9.52 -9.43 -1.27
C ALA A 103 9.84 -7.94 -1.49
N GLY A 104 9.24 -7.01 -0.71
CA GLY A 104 9.36 -5.57 -0.97
C GLY A 104 9.32 -4.69 0.27
N ASN A 105 8.74 -3.50 0.11
CA ASN A 105 8.72 -2.44 1.12
C ASN A 105 8.13 -2.84 2.48
N HIS A 106 7.13 -3.74 2.50
CA HIS A 106 6.54 -4.18 3.76
C HIS A 106 7.51 -5.03 4.57
N GLY A 107 8.23 -5.97 3.94
CA GLY A 107 9.22 -6.79 4.63
C GLY A 107 10.32 -5.95 5.28
N ALA A 108 10.86 -4.97 4.55
CA ALA A 108 11.86 -4.04 5.09
C ALA A 108 11.29 -3.15 6.21
N GLY A 109 10.05 -2.67 6.04
CA GLY A 109 9.35 -1.87 7.06
C GLY A 109 9.10 -2.64 8.35
N LEU A 110 8.66 -3.92 8.25
CA LEU A 110 8.43 -4.77 9.40
C LEU A 110 9.74 -5.16 10.10
N ALA A 111 10.78 -5.49 9.32
CA ALA A 111 12.11 -5.76 9.86
C ALA A 111 12.68 -4.57 10.66
N TYR A 112 12.56 -3.36 10.12
CA TYR A 112 12.92 -2.12 10.81
C TYR A 112 12.13 -1.92 12.11
N ALA A 113 10.81 -2.07 12.06
CA ALA A 113 9.95 -1.91 13.23
C ALA A 113 10.27 -2.94 14.33
N ALA A 114 10.51 -4.19 13.93
CA ALA A 114 10.89 -5.27 14.84
C ALA A 114 12.26 -5.02 15.47
N GLN A 115 13.25 -4.51 14.71
CA GLN A 115 14.56 -4.12 15.24
C GLN A 115 14.43 -3.04 16.33
N ILE A 116 13.63 -1.99 16.08
CA ILE A 116 13.40 -0.91 17.05
C ILE A 116 12.75 -1.43 18.33
N ALA A 117 11.83 -2.39 18.21
CA ALA A 117 11.09 -2.93 19.36
C ALA A 117 11.77 -4.12 20.04
N GLY A 118 12.89 -4.63 19.51
CA GLY A 118 13.56 -5.83 20.02
C GLY A 118 12.73 -7.09 19.85
N VAL A 119 11.90 -7.19 18.78
CA VAL A 119 11.02 -8.33 18.48
C VAL A 119 11.62 -9.19 17.38
N ARG A 120 11.58 -10.52 17.55
CA ARG A 120 11.99 -11.44 16.48
C ARG A 120 11.10 -11.26 15.24
N CYS A 121 11.70 -11.16 14.07
CA CYS A 121 10.98 -10.99 12.80
C CYS A 121 11.46 -11.99 11.75
N VAL A 122 10.51 -12.65 11.11
CA VAL A 122 10.74 -13.57 9.99
C VAL A 122 9.97 -13.07 8.76
N VAL A 123 10.66 -12.96 7.63
CA VAL A 123 10.07 -12.49 6.37
C VAL A 123 10.21 -13.57 5.32
N PHE A 124 9.07 -14.07 4.86
CA PHE A 124 9.02 -15.04 3.78
C PHE A 124 9.02 -14.35 2.41
N MET A 125 9.82 -14.88 1.49
CA MET A 125 10.06 -14.34 0.15
C MET A 125 10.13 -15.46 -0.89
N PRO A 126 9.79 -15.20 -2.18
CA PRO A 126 10.14 -16.14 -3.24
C PRO A 126 11.67 -16.16 -3.48
N GLU A 127 12.20 -17.30 -3.91
CA GLU A 127 13.64 -17.49 -4.16
C GLU A 127 14.23 -16.48 -5.16
N HIS A 128 13.40 -16.01 -6.10
CA HIS A 128 13.78 -14.99 -7.10
C HIS A 128 13.62 -13.53 -6.60
N ALA A 129 13.44 -13.34 -5.28
CA ALA A 129 13.38 -11.99 -4.69
C ALA A 129 14.66 -11.18 -5.01
N VAL A 130 14.48 -9.90 -5.30
CA VAL A 130 15.57 -8.99 -5.68
C VAL A 130 16.61 -8.92 -4.55
N PRO A 131 17.91 -9.16 -4.83
CA PRO A 131 18.95 -9.23 -3.79
C PRO A 131 19.03 -8.01 -2.89
N THR A 132 18.81 -6.80 -3.41
CA THR A 132 18.81 -5.56 -2.63
C THR A 132 17.67 -5.52 -1.61
N LYS A 133 16.50 -6.07 -1.94
CA LYS A 133 15.35 -6.17 -1.03
C LYS A 133 15.58 -7.21 0.07
N VAL A 134 16.22 -8.34 -0.26
CA VAL A 134 16.65 -9.34 0.72
C VAL A 134 17.70 -8.75 1.67
N ALA A 135 18.67 -8.03 1.13
CA ALA A 135 19.72 -7.38 1.91
C ALA A 135 19.13 -6.33 2.89
N ALA A 136 18.10 -5.58 2.47
CA ALA A 136 17.43 -4.62 3.34
C ALA A 136 16.76 -5.30 4.54
N VAL A 137 16.03 -6.41 4.33
CA VAL A 137 15.41 -7.18 5.43
C VAL A 137 16.45 -7.72 6.41
N ARG A 138 17.52 -8.34 5.90
CA ARG A 138 18.61 -8.86 6.72
C ARG A 138 19.38 -7.74 7.43
N GLY A 139 19.56 -6.60 6.77
CA GLY A 139 20.24 -5.42 7.33
C GLY A 139 19.53 -4.86 8.57
N TYR A 140 18.22 -5.03 8.68
CA TYR A 140 17.45 -4.72 9.89
C TYR A 140 17.35 -5.88 10.89
N GLY A 141 18.12 -6.97 10.69
CA GLY A 141 18.20 -8.09 11.63
C GLY A 141 17.08 -9.10 11.55
N ALA A 142 16.20 -9.02 10.55
CA ALA A 142 15.17 -10.02 10.34
C ALA A 142 15.70 -11.26 9.60
N GLU A 143 15.12 -12.41 9.91
CA GLU A 143 15.36 -13.68 9.21
C GLU A 143 14.61 -13.67 7.86
N ALA A 144 15.31 -13.96 6.77
CA ALA A 144 14.70 -14.10 5.44
C ALA A 144 14.59 -15.59 5.08
N CYS A 145 13.37 -16.08 4.95
CA CYS A 145 13.03 -17.45 4.53
C CYS A 145 12.54 -17.45 3.08
N PHE A 146 12.81 -18.52 2.34
CA PHE A 146 12.55 -18.58 0.91
C PHE A 146 11.74 -19.83 0.55
N ALA A 147 10.91 -19.70 -0.50
CA ALA A 147 10.28 -20.82 -1.17
C ALA A 147 10.19 -20.55 -2.69
N PRO A 148 10.01 -21.60 -3.53
CA PRO A 148 10.17 -21.53 -4.99
C PRO A 148 9.22 -20.54 -5.69
N SER A 149 7.99 -20.38 -5.21
CA SER A 149 6.95 -19.53 -5.84
C SER A 149 6.14 -18.75 -4.81
N MET A 150 5.39 -17.75 -5.25
CA MET A 150 4.48 -17.01 -4.36
C MET A 150 3.42 -17.91 -3.72
N GLU A 151 2.94 -18.94 -4.41
CA GLU A 151 1.98 -19.89 -3.89
C GLU A 151 2.57 -20.74 -2.75
N THR A 152 3.78 -21.28 -2.98
CA THR A 152 4.49 -22.09 -1.97
C THR A 152 5.01 -21.25 -0.81
N VAL A 153 5.39 -19.99 -1.04
CA VAL A 153 5.81 -19.04 0.01
C VAL A 153 4.70 -18.82 1.01
N PHE A 154 3.45 -18.66 0.54
CA PHE A 154 2.31 -18.44 1.45
C PHE A 154 2.08 -19.63 2.36
N ALA A 155 2.04 -20.85 1.79
CA ALA A 155 1.86 -22.07 2.55
C ALA A 155 3.00 -22.31 3.57
N ALA A 156 4.25 -22.10 3.15
CA ALA A 156 5.42 -22.24 4.02
C ALA A 156 5.42 -21.22 5.17
N MET A 157 5.01 -19.98 4.91
CA MET A 157 4.86 -18.96 5.95
C MET A 157 3.78 -19.33 6.96
N ASP A 158 2.63 -19.83 6.49
CA ASP A 158 1.51 -20.19 7.35
C ASP A 158 1.86 -21.41 8.25
N GLU A 159 2.48 -22.44 7.68
CA GLU A 159 2.99 -23.59 8.45
C GLU A 159 4.01 -23.15 9.52
N TYR A 160 4.96 -22.29 9.14
CA TYR A 160 5.97 -21.77 10.06
C TYR A 160 5.33 -20.95 11.19
N ARG A 161 4.36 -20.10 10.84
CA ARG A 161 3.59 -19.28 11.79
C ARG A 161 2.90 -20.15 12.82
N GLU A 162 2.23 -21.23 12.39
CA GLU A 162 1.52 -22.15 13.28
C GLU A 162 2.48 -22.92 14.19
N GLN A 163 3.56 -23.46 13.64
CA GLN A 163 4.57 -24.22 14.38
C GLN A 163 5.24 -23.38 15.50
N HIS A 164 5.45 -22.09 15.24
CA HIS A 164 6.16 -21.19 16.18
C HIS A 164 5.21 -20.27 16.95
N GLY A 165 3.92 -20.28 16.67
CA GLY A 165 2.93 -19.41 17.29
C GLY A 165 3.16 -17.92 17.00
N MET A 166 3.84 -17.58 15.89
CA MET A 166 4.18 -16.18 15.57
C MET A 166 2.97 -15.37 15.13
N HIS A 167 2.99 -14.08 15.41
CA HIS A 167 1.94 -13.18 14.97
C HIS A 167 2.16 -12.75 13.50
N TYR A 168 1.16 -12.96 12.66
CA TYR A 168 1.19 -12.53 11.27
C TYR A 168 0.83 -11.05 11.16
N VAL A 169 1.73 -10.24 10.61
CA VAL A 169 1.47 -8.84 10.30
C VAL A 169 1.13 -8.71 8.82
N HIS A 170 -0.17 -8.51 8.53
CA HIS A 170 -0.67 -8.43 7.16
C HIS A 170 -0.23 -7.12 6.50
N PRO A 171 0.29 -7.15 5.24
CA PRO A 171 0.92 -5.99 4.60
C PRO A 171 -0.03 -4.82 4.30
N PHE A 172 -1.35 -5.01 4.32
CA PHE A 172 -2.34 -3.97 3.96
C PHE A 172 -3.75 -4.17 4.54
N GLY A 173 -4.06 -5.34 5.15
CA GLY A 173 -5.39 -5.63 5.71
C GLY A 173 -5.45 -5.54 7.24
N ASP A 174 -4.32 -5.51 7.92
CA ASP A 174 -4.23 -5.36 9.37
C ASP A 174 -4.70 -3.96 9.78
N PRO A 175 -5.70 -3.81 10.68
CA PRO A 175 -6.21 -2.51 11.13
C PRO A 175 -5.13 -1.61 11.72
N ASP A 176 -4.17 -2.18 12.44
CA ASP A 176 -3.08 -1.42 13.05
C ASP A 176 -2.07 -0.95 12.00
N VAL A 177 -1.85 -1.76 10.95
CA VAL A 177 -1.08 -1.33 9.78
C VAL A 177 -1.81 -0.19 9.06
N ILE A 178 -3.11 -0.31 8.81
CA ILE A 178 -3.92 0.72 8.14
C ILE A 178 -3.92 2.02 8.94
N ALA A 179 -4.12 1.96 10.27
CA ALA A 179 -4.08 3.14 11.13
C ALA A 179 -2.72 3.84 11.09
N GLY A 180 -1.62 3.08 11.12
CA GLY A 180 -0.28 3.63 10.96
C GLY A 180 -0.07 4.32 9.60
N GLN A 181 -0.56 3.74 8.49
CA GLN A 181 -0.52 4.37 7.16
C GLN A 181 -1.36 5.65 7.09
N GLY A 182 -2.47 5.68 7.81
CA GLY A 182 -3.36 6.85 7.90
C GLY A 182 -2.67 8.09 8.47
N THR A 183 -1.58 7.94 9.21
CA THR A 183 -0.80 9.08 9.73
C THR A 183 -0.25 9.97 8.61
N ALA A 184 0.01 9.43 7.42
CA ALA A 184 0.35 10.24 6.25
C ALA A 184 -0.83 11.13 5.81
N GLY A 185 -2.06 10.67 5.98
CA GLY A 185 -3.28 11.45 5.71
C GLY A 185 -3.47 12.60 6.69
N LEU A 186 -3.18 12.40 7.99
CA LEU A 186 -3.17 13.49 8.98
C LEU A 186 -2.20 14.59 8.54
N GLU A 187 -0.96 14.21 8.25
CA GLU A 187 0.08 15.14 7.82
C GLU A 187 -0.31 15.89 6.54
N ILE A 188 -0.98 15.23 5.56
CA ILE A 188 -1.44 15.90 4.33
C ILE A 188 -2.45 16.99 4.65
N ILE A 189 -3.46 16.73 5.47
CA ILE A 189 -4.50 17.72 5.79
C ILE A 189 -3.94 18.87 6.66
N GLU A 190 -3.02 18.55 7.57
CA GLU A 190 -2.36 19.57 8.41
C GLU A 190 -1.43 20.49 7.60
N ASP A 191 -0.63 19.92 6.68
CA ASP A 191 0.37 20.66 5.89
C ASP A 191 -0.23 21.35 4.64
N ALA A 192 -1.39 20.88 4.15
CA ALA A 192 -2.13 21.44 3.02
C ALA A 192 -3.64 21.54 3.35
N PRO A 193 -4.05 22.44 4.27
CA PRO A 193 -5.45 22.53 4.71
C PRO A 193 -6.41 22.96 3.59
N ASP A 194 -5.88 23.56 2.51
CA ASP A 194 -6.62 23.92 1.31
C ASP A 194 -6.69 22.81 0.24
N VAL A 195 -6.13 21.62 0.48
CA VAL A 195 -6.15 20.51 -0.48
C VAL A 195 -7.58 20.13 -0.88
N GLU A 196 -7.82 20.00 -2.17
CA GLU A 196 -9.12 19.65 -2.75
C GLU A 196 -9.15 18.21 -3.27
N THR A 197 -8.03 17.70 -3.78
CA THR A 197 -7.92 16.32 -4.27
C THR A 197 -6.61 15.70 -3.82
N ILE A 198 -6.70 14.48 -3.27
CA ILE A 198 -5.55 13.66 -2.89
C ILE A 198 -5.57 12.40 -3.77
N ALA A 199 -4.49 12.14 -4.52
CA ALA A 199 -4.30 10.90 -5.24
C ALA A 199 -3.34 9.98 -4.49
N VAL A 200 -3.74 8.73 -4.30
CA VAL A 200 -3.00 7.73 -3.54
C VAL A 200 -2.82 6.48 -4.40
N CYS A 201 -1.57 6.02 -4.57
CA CYS A 201 -1.29 4.78 -5.28
C CYS A 201 -1.83 3.56 -4.53
N VAL A 202 -2.35 2.57 -5.25
CA VAL A 202 -3.08 1.42 -4.71
C VAL A 202 -2.48 0.10 -5.18
N GLY A 203 -2.06 -0.72 -4.21
CA GLY A 203 -1.89 -2.16 -4.37
C GLY A 203 -3.01 -2.87 -3.60
N GLY A 204 -2.73 -3.43 -2.42
CA GLY A 204 -3.76 -4.05 -1.57
C GLY A 204 -4.67 -3.08 -0.78
N GLY A 205 -4.56 -1.77 -0.99
CA GLY A 205 -5.50 -0.77 -0.48
C GLY A 205 -5.18 -0.16 0.88
N GLY A 206 -4.25 -0.70 1.69
CA GLY A 206 -4.05 -0.25 3.06
C GLY A 206 -3.59 1.22 3.22
N LEU A 207 -2.75 1.74 2.30
CA LEU A 207 -2.36 3.16 2.30
C LEU A 207 -3.55 4.05 1.95
N LEU A 208 -4.26 3.71 0.88
CA LEU A 208 -5.44 4.43 0.42
C LEU A 208 -6.51 4.49 1.52
N ALA A 209 -6.83 3.33 2.12
CA ALA A 209 -7.81 3.23 3.20
C ALA A 209 -7.42 4.13 4.40
N GLY A 210 -6.19 4.03 4.89
CA GLY A 210 -5.73 4.84 6.01
C GLY A 210 -5.75 6.35 5.72
N ILE A 211 -5.22 6.77 4.56
CA ILE A 211 -5.27 8.20 4.16
C ILE A 211 -6.71 8.68 4.00
N ALA A 212 -7.59 7.88 3.38
CA ALA A 212 -8.97 8.26 3.16
C ALA A 212 -9.74 8.44 4.48
N VAL A 213 -9.58 7.53 5.44
CA VAL A 213 -10.16 7.67 6.79
C VAL A 213 -9.71 8.97 7.44
N ALA A 214 -8.41 9.25 7.48
CA ALA A 214 -7.89 10.48 8.08
C ALA A 214 -8.42 11.73 7.35
N ALA A 215 -8.26 11.77 6.03
CA ALA A 215 -8.60 12.94 5.21
C ALA A 215 -10.09 13.27 5.27
N LYS A 216 -10.95 12.28 5.05
CA LYS A 216 -12.42 12.48 5.07
C LYS A 216 -12.95 12.82 6.46
N SER A 217 -12.35 12.28 7.52
CA SER A 217 -12.75 12.60 8.89
C SER A 217 -12.35 14.01 9.30
N MET A 218 -11.21 14.54 8.81
CA MET A 218 -10.75 15.90 9.10
C MET A 218 -11.32 16.95 8.14
N LYS A 219 -11.50 16.58 6.87
CA LYS A 219 -12.01 17.45 5.79
C LYS A 219 -12.96 16.66 4.88
N PRO A 220 -14.25 16.54 5.22
CA PRO A 220 -15.22 15.74 4.46
C PRO A 220 -15.35 16.14 2.99
N SER A 221 -15.04 17.40 2.65
CA SER A 221 -15.11 17.92 1.27
C SER A 221 -13.92 17.52 0.38
N VAL A 222 -12.81 17.01 0.95
CA VAL A 222 -11.66 16.60 0.14
C VAL A 222 -11.99 15.39 -0.70
N ARG A 223 -11.62 15.40 -1.97
CA ARG A 223 -11.73 14.23 -2.86
C ARG A 223 -10.51 13.33 -2.68
N VAL A 224 -10.73 12.05 -2.42
CA VAL A 224 -9.68 11.03 -2.32
C VAL A 224 -9.81 10.04 -3.47
N VAL A 225 -8.77 9.92 -4.28
CA VAL A 225 -8.74 9.08 -5.48
C VAL A 225 -7.65 8.02 -5.34
N GLY A 226 -8.03 6.75 -5.46
CA GLY A 226 -7.11 5.63 -5.60
C GLY A 226 -6.56 5.55 -7.03
N VAL A 227 -5.28 5.20 -7.18
CA VAL A 227 -4.66 5.04 -8.49
C VAL A 227 -4.03 3.66 -8.58
N GLU A 228 -4.58 2.81 -9.43
CA GLU A 228 -4.18 1.42 -9.64
C GLU A 228 -3.56 1.22 -11.03
N PRO A 229 -2.54 0.36 -11.21
CA PRO A 229 -2.08 -0.06 -12.53
C PRO A 229 -3.15 -0.91 -13.24
N GLU A 230 -3.38 -0.68 -14.52
CA GLU A 230 -4.28 -1.52 -15.34
C GLU A 230 -3.88 -3.02 -15.30
N GLY A 231 -2.59 -3.31 -15.17
CA GLY A 231 -2.07 -4.67 -15.07
C GLY A 231 -2.21 -5.33 -13.69
N ALA A 232 -2.73 -4.60 -12.67
CA ALA A 232 -2.94 -5.12 -11.31
C ALA A 232 -4.20 -4.50 -10.66
N PRO A 233 -5.40 -4.57 -11.28
CA PRO A 233 -6.59 -3.80 -10.89
C PRO A 233 -7.43 -4.52 -9.82
N VAL A 234 -6.83 -4.99 -8.73
CA VAL A 234 -7.52 -5.85 -7.76
C VAL A 234 -8.59 -5.10 -6.97
N VAL A 235 -8.34 -3.86 -6.57
CA VAL A 235 -9.31 -3.04 -5.83
C VAL A 235 -10.46 -2.62 -6.74
N THR A 236 -10.17 -2.15 -7.96
CA THR A 236 -11.19 -1.81 -8.96
C THR A 236 -12.11 -3.01 -9.24
N ARG A 237 -11.55 -4.20 -9.43
CA ARG A 237 -12.35 -5.42 -9.66
C ARG A 237 -13.18 -5.80 -8.44
N SER A 238 -12.64 -5.63 -7.24
CA SER A 238 -13.36 -5.89 -6.00
C SER A 238 -14.53 -4.93 -5.78
N LEU A 239 -14.33 -3.65 -6.08
CA LEU A 239 -15.42 -2.65 -6.05
C LEU A 239 -16.55 -2.99 -7.02
N VAL A 240 -16.21 -3.40 -8.26
CA VAL A 240 -17.19 -3.83 -9.26
C VAL A 240 -17.92 -5.10 -8.84
N ALA A 241 -17.20 -6.07 -8.24
CA ALA A 241 -17.78 -7.32 -7.77
C ALA A 241 -18.67 -7.14 -6.53
N GLY A 242 -18.37 -6.12 -5.69
CA GLY A 242 -19.01 -5.89 -4.40
C GLY A 242 -18.49 -6.84 -3.30
N TYR A 243 -17.33 -7.44 -3.48
CA TYR A 243 -16.59 -8.26 -2.51
C TYR A 243 -15.12 -8.37 -2.91
N PRO A 244 -14.19 -8.66 -1.97
CA PRO A 244 -12.78 -8.84 -2.27
C PRO A 244 -12.54 -9.99 -3.25
N VAL A 245 -11.81 -9.70 -4.34
CA VAL A 245 -11.45 -10.70 -5.34
C VAL A 245 -9.96 -10.96 -5.37
N THR A 246 -9.59 -12.08 -5.99
CA THR A 246 -8.20 -12.43 -6.35
C THR A 246 -8.02 -12.27 -7.85
N ILE A 247 -6.86 -11.78 -8.29
CA ILE A 247 -6.47 -11.70 -9.70
C ILE A 247 -5.37 -12.70 -10.00
N GLU A 248 -5.56 -13.50 -11.05
CA GLU A 248 -4.63 -14.58 -11.40
C GLU A 248 -3.36 -14.06 -12.10
N LYS A 249 -3.50 -13.00 -12.88
CA LYS A 249 -2.39 -12.47 -13.69
C LYS A 249 -2.14 -11.02 -13.34
N ILE A 250 -0.90 -10.75 -12.95
CA ILE A 250 -0.38 -9.41 -12.67
C ILE A 250 0.68 -9.09 -13.72
N THR A 251 0.54 -7.94 -14.37
CA THR A 251 1.47 -7.48 -15.40
C THR A 251 1.63 -5.97 -15.27
N THR A 252 2.59 -5.52 -14.46
CA THR A 252 2.89 -4.09 -14.30
C THR A 252 4.36 -3.87 -13.93
N VAL A 253 4.91 -2.73 -14.34
CA VAL A 253 6.23 -2.25 -13.90
C VAL A 253 6.22 -1.79 -12.44
N ALA A 254 5.05 -1.51 -11.88
CA ALA A 254 4.86 -1.02 -10.51
C ALA A 254 4.73 -2.18 -9.49
N ASP A 255 5.82 -2.95 -9.25
CA ASP A 255 5.81 -4.14 -8.35
C ASP A 255 5.28 -3.83 -6.95
N GLY A 256 5.50 -2.62 -6.43
CA GLY A 256 4.96 -2.19 -5.12
C GLY A 256 3.43 -2.14 -5.08
N LEU A 257 2.75 -2.18 -6.24
CA LEU A 257 1.29 -2.19 -6.37
C LEU A 257 0.73 -3.54 -6.84
N SER A 258 1.56 -4.58 -6.92
CA SER A 258 1.21 -5.92 -7.41
C SER A 258 0.54 -6.79 -6.33
N ALA A 259 -0.54 -6.34 -5.74
CA ALA A 259 -1.31 -7.16 -4.80
C ALA A 259 -2.19 -8.16 -5.58
N PRO A 260 -2.12 -9.48 -5.28
CA PRO A 260 -2.91 -10.46 -5.99
C PRO A 260 -4.35 -10.57 -5.50
N PHE A 261 -4.66 -10.06 -4.32
CA PHE A 261 -5.99 -10.07 -3.72
C PHE A 261 -6.27 -8.78 -2.96
N ALA A 262 -7.55 -8.43 -2.80
CA ALA A 262 -8.02 -7.40 -1.90
C ALA A 262 -8.31 -7.99 -0.51
N ASP A 263 -8.14 -7.18 0.53
CA ASP A 263 -8.46 -7.57 1.90
C ASP A 263 -9.82 -6.98 2.32
N PRO A 264 -10.68 -7.75 3.05
CA PRO A 264 -12.00 -7.27 3.48
C PRO A 264 -11.97 -5.97 4.27
N THR A 265 -10.96 -5.77 5.14
CA THR A 265 -10.87 -4.57 5.98
C THR A 265 -10.55 -3.34 5.15
N SER A 266 -9.50 -3.40 4.33
CA SER A 266 -9.15 -2.28 3.44
C SER A 266 -10.25 -2.00 2.42
N GLN A 267 -10.91 -3.04 1.89
CA GLN A 267 -12.02 -2.90 0.93
C GLN A 267 -13.19 -2.11 1.54
N ARG A 268 -13.67 -2.44 2.75
CA ARG A 268 -14.77 -1.72 3.40
C ARG A 268 -14.45 -0.25 3.67
N LEU A 269 -13.22 0.03 4.08
CA LEU A 269 -12.79 1.41 4.30
C LEU A 269 -12.72 2.19 2.98
N ILE A 270 -12.26 1.55 1.90
CA ILE A 270 -12.25 2.14 0.55
C ILE A 270 -13.67 2.43 0.08
N GLU A 271 -14.60 1.47 0.17
CA GLU A 271 -16.02 1.64 -0.18
C GLU A 271 -16.67 2.81 0.56
N ARG A 272 -16.26 3.06 1.80
CA ARG A 272 -16.85 4.09 2.66
C ARG A 272 -16.24 5.48 2.48
N TYR A 273 -14.93 5.57 2.25
CA TYR A 273 -14.19 6.84 2.37
C TYR A 273 -13.51 7.30 1.06
N VAL A 274 -13.45 6.48 0.02
CA VAL A 274 -12.79 6.81 -1.24
C VAL A 274 -13.83 7.23 -2.28
N ASP A 275 -13.56 8.34 -2.98
CA ASP A 275 -14.51 8.88 -3.96
C ASP A 275 -14.41 8.16 -5.31
N ASP A 276 -13.20 7.67 -5.67
CA ASP A 276 -12.96 7.03 -6.97
C ASP A 276 -11.69 6.19 -6.95
N VAL A 277 -11.61 5.18 -7.82
CA VAL A 277 -10.38 4.44 -8.11
C VAL A 277 -10.18 4.41 -9.62
N VAL A 278 -9.07 4.99 -10.08
CA VAL A 278 -8.75 5.14 -11.50
C VAL A 278 -7.60 4.24 -11.91
N LEU A 279 -7.64 3.77 -13.16
CA LEU A 279 -6.61 2.91 -13.73
C LEU A 279 -5.63 3.73 -14.57
N VAL A 280 -4.34 3.44 -14.40
CA VAL A 280 -3.24 4.03 -15.18
C VAL A 280 -2.44 2.93 -15.86
N THR A 281 -1.95 3.21 -17.07
CA THR A 281 -1.08 2.29 -17.81
C THR A 281 0.35 2.34 -17.28
N ASP A 282 1.14 1.31 -17.59
CA ASP A 282 2.57 1.31 -17.28
C ASP A 282 3.32 2.46 -18.00
N ASP A 283 2.94 2.81 -19.21
CA ASP A 283 3.53 3.95 -19.94
C ASP A 283 3.22 5.30 -19.25
N GLU A 284 2.02 5.49 -18.73
CA GLU A 284 1.66 6.67 -17.95
C GLU A 284 2.48 6.76 -16.66
N ILE A 285 2.66 5.62 -15.97
CA ILE A 285 3.52 5.52 -14.76
C ILE A 285 4.98 5.86 -15.10
N ILE A 286 5.52 5.31 -16.18
CA ILE A 286 6.90 5.58 -16.63
C ILE A 286 7.07 7.05 -17.02
N SER A 287 6.09 7.63 -17.71
CA SER A 287 6.11 9.06 -18.06
C SER A 287 6.16 9.94 -16.79
N ALA A 288 5.34 9.64 -15.80
CA ALA A 288 5.34 10.35 -14.52
C ALA A 288 6.67 10.15 -13.76
N LEU A 289 7.22 8.93 -13.76
CA LEU A 289 8.50 8.62 -13.16
C LEU A 289 9.64 9.46 -13.75
N ARG A 290 9.72 9.56 -15.09
CA ARG A 290 10.69 10.41 -15.79
C ARG A 290 10.54 11.86 -15.39
N MET A 291 9.30 12.39 -15.39
CA MET A 291 9.02 13.77 -15.00
C MET A 291 9.46 14.05 -13.54
N ILE A 292 9.17 13.16 -12.61
CA ILE A 292 9.60 13.30 -11.21
C ILE A 292 11.14 13.35 -11.14
N LEU A 293 11.82 12.36 -11.73
CA LEU A 293 13.29 12.31 -11.76
C LEU A 293 13.89 13.60 -12.35
N GLU A 294 13.43 14.01 -13.53
CA GLU A 294 14.00 15.14 -14.26
C GLU A 294 13.69 16.49 -13.63
N ARG A 295 12.49 16.69 -13.09
CA ARG A 295 12.02 18.01 -12.65
C ARG A 295 12.16 18.23 -11.15
N THR A 296 12.04 17.16 -10.34
CA THR A 296 12.13 17.28 -8.88
C THR A 296 13.43 16.73 -8.30
N LYS A 297 14.22 15.97 -9.09
CA LYS A 297 15.45 15.28 -8.64
C LYS A 297 15.18 14.26 -7.54
N GLN A 298 13.93 13.76 -7.45
CA GLN A 298 13.55 12.76 -6.47
C GLN A 298 13.61 11.36 -7.08
N MET A 299 14.29 10.45 -6.39
CA MET A 299 14.34 9.04 -6.75
C MET A 299 13.11 8.33 -6.19
N VAL A 300 12.19 7.91 -7.07
CA VAL A 300 11.02 7.12 -6.69
C VAL A 300 10.98 5.81 -7.48
N GLU A 301 10.38 4.78 -6.90
CA GLU A 301 10.07 3.55 -7.63
C GLU A 301 8.82 3.74 -8.52
N PRO A 302 8.58 2.90 -9.55
CA PRO A 302 7.38 3.04 -10.42
C PRO A 302 6.07 3.12 -9.62
N ALA A 303 5.93 2.31 -8.56
CA ALA A 303 4.80 2.37 -7.66
C ALA A 303 4.60 3.75 -7.01
N GLY A 304 5.70 4.46 -6.71
CA GLY A 304 5.66 5.81 -6.15
C GLY A 304 5.26 6.89 -7.16
N ALA A 305 5.34 6.61 -8.46
CA ALA A 305 4.97 7.57 -9.51
C ALA A 305 3.49 7.48 -9.95
N ALA A 306 2.80 6.38 -9.62
CA ALA A 306 1.44 6.11 -10.11
C ALA A 306 0.44 7.23 -9.77
N ALA A 307 0.48 7.80 -8.54
CA ALA A 307 -0.43 8.87 -8.16
C ALA A 307 -0.23 10.15 -8.98
N VAL A 308 1.02 10.46 -9.36
CA VAL A 308 1.34 11.61 -10.21
C VAL A 308 0.83 11.40 -11.63
N SER A 309 0.91 10.17 -12.17
CA SER A 309 0.44 9.88 -13.53
C SER A 309 -1.05 10.15 -13.70
N ALA A 310 -1.87 9.90 -12.66
CA ALA A 310 -3.30 10.18 -12.71
C ALA A 310 -3.61 11.69 -12.81
N PHE A 311 -2.80 12.55 -12.21
CA PHE A 311 -2.91 14.01 -12.40
C PHE A 311 -2.42 14.43 -13.79
N MET A 312 -1.29 13.89 -14.27
CA MET A 312 -0.75 14.23 -15.60
C MET A 312 -1.69 13.86 -16.75
N THR A 313 -2.50 12.81 -16.56
CA THR A 313 -3.47 12.32 -17.57
C THR A 313 -4.90 12.84 -17.35
N GLY A 314 -5.13 13.64 -16.31
CA GLY A 314 -6.45 14.15 -15.95
C GLY A 314 -7.38 13.11 -15.31
N LYS A 315 -6.95 11.85 -15.18
CA LYS A 315 -7.76 10.75 -14.61
C LYS A 315 -8.13 10.96 -13.14
N ALA A 316 -7.31 11.71 -12.39
CA ALA A 316 -7.64 12.09 -11.00
C ALA A 316 -8.86 13.02 -10.88
N GLY A 317 -9.34 13.62 -11.98
CA GLY A 317 -10.54 14.45 -12.00
C GLY A 317 -10.41 15.77 -11.20
N ALA A 318 -9.19 16.28 -11.05
CA ALA A 318 -8.94 17.54 -10.36
C ALA A 318 -9.34 18.75 -11.22
N GLN A 319 -9.83 19.80 -10.57
CA GLN A 319 -10.16 21.06 -11.24
C GLN A 319 -8.90 21.87 -11.55
N GLU A 320 -8.92 22.64 -12.63
CA GLU A 320 -7.82 23.54 -12.97
C GLU A 320 -7.56 24.55 -11.85
N GLY A 321 -6.29 24.77 -11.52
CA GLY A 321 -5.84 25.67 -10.45
C GLY A 321 -6.08 25.16 -9.02
N SER A 322 -6.78 24.02 -8.83
CA SER A 322 -7.05 23.48 -7.50
C SER A 322 -5.77 23.01 -6.78
N ARG A 323 -5.79 23.01 -5.45
CA ARG A 323 -4.72 22.43 -4.64
C ARG A 323 -4.85 20.91 -4.61
N THR A 324 -3.82 20.22 -5.09
CA THR A 324 -3.80 18.75 -5.18
C THR A 324 -2.57 18.17 -4.51
N VAL A 325 -2.68 16.93 -4.01
CA VAL A 325 -1.56 16.19 -3.43
C VAL A 325 -1.51 14.80 -4.01
N ALA A 326 -0.34 14.40 -4.52
CA ALA A 326 -0.03 13.03 -4.92
C ALA A 326 0.93 12.37 -3.92
N THR A 327 0.70 11.09 -3.58
CA THR A 327 1.64 10.35 -2.74
C THR A 327 2.80 9.79 -3.58
N LEU A 328 4.04 10.08 -3.18
CA LEU A 328 5.24 9.38 -3.64
C LEU A 328 5.56 8.25 -2.65
N SER A 329 4.90 7.11 -2.80
CA SER A 329 4.78 6.08 -1.77
C SER A 329 6.08 5.38 -1.38
N GLY A 330 7.08 5.33 -2.27
CA GLY A 330 8.37 4.70 -2.03
C GLY A 330 9.41 5.01 -3.08
N GLY A 331 10.69 4.81 -2.72
CA GLY A 331 11.86 5.05 -3.55
C GLY A 331 12.80 3.85 -3.68
N ASN A 332 12.39 2.67 -3.21
CA ASN A 332 13.24 1.46 -3.22
C ASN A 332 13.28 0.82 -4.60
N VAL A 333 13.90 1.50 -5.54
CA VAL A 333 14.02 1.05 -6.93
C VAL A 333 15.26 0.16 -7.13
N ASP A 334 15.08 -0.87 -7.95
CA ASP A 334 16.20 -1.62 -8.50
C ASP A 334 16.78 -0.87 -9.70
N PHE A 335 18.10 -0.55 -9.68
CA PHE A 335 18.76 0.23 -10.73
C PHE A 335 18.77 -0.47 -12.09
N GLU A 336 18.91 -1.79 -12.12
CA GLU A 336 18.87 -2.53 -13.38
C GLU A 336 17.45 -2.54 -13.98
N LYS A 337 16.43 -2.57 -13.13
CA LYS A 337 15.06 -2.37 -13.57
C LYS A 337 14.83 -0.93 -14.06
N LEU A 338 15.26 0.07 -13.29
CA LEU A 338 15.12 1.48 -13.67
C LEU A 338 15.76 1.76 -15.04
N LYS A 339 16.97 1.27 -15.27
CA LYS A 339 17.71 1.41 -16.53
C LYS A 339 16.98 0.80 -17.74
N ARG A 340 16.15 -0.24 -17.53
CA ARG A 340 15.39 -0.88 -18.61
C ARG A 340 14.10 -0.16 -18.94
N ILE A 341 13.50 0.55 -17.98
CA ILE A 341 12.20 1.21 -18.15
C ILE A 341 12.31 2.71 -18.46
N LEU A 342 13.47 3.32 -18.18
CA LEU A 342 13.79 4.70 -18.59
C LEU A 342 14.55 4.74 -19.92
#